data_89592a769f0c7cf4cf35d0120a2ccd66
#
_entry.id   89592a769f0c7cf4cf35d0120a2ccd66
#
_cell.length_a   1.000
_cell.length_b   1.000
_cell.length_c   1.000
_cell.angle_alpha   90.00
_cell.angle_beta   90.00
_cell.angle_gamma   90.00
#
_symmetry.space_group_name_H-M   'P 1'
#
loop_
_entity.id
_entity.type
_entity.pdbx_description
1 polymer ?
#
loop_
_entity_poly.entity_id
_entity_poly.type
_entity_poly.pdbx_seq_one_letter_code
_entity_poly.pdbx_strand_id
1 'polypeptide(L)'
;MKKIYLLITVGFTALSMNSCKKFLEQPSVTKYDSQNIFETVDRAEMVVVGCYSQIFNRELYYQLGMGTDECMSTESTSNSKNQVGNYVYTPSISPSSTFTAMYAGIEYANVAIKGLQGMSVSDAQKPKLNMLLGEAYAIRAMNYLNLIRFFGDVPYSTEPVGETGQFSSSRVNRDVIYDGCIKDLQTAAGLLPWKSAGMVPTYERFTKQAALGILARVALYAAGYSLRWDLNTYSAASVKIAQRPDASRIKELYKIAADACKQVMDKGENSLLPNFETVFRNLITSKYDNESMLLFGQWGQDNNDSQVGYTNGIFAHASCIYGKSQPAMAVTPTYWYDFAAGDLRRDVTICNYGINADNGRDMNTYSSNTIGKFRVNWGPNTGTAVNKRDIDWPILRYSDILLMYAEALNEYNNAPTGEARAALEQVRTRGFGGDASKIGVTPSDYQGFRNAIINERKFEFGFESLRRTDLERWGILYETLTKTKQNLNEMAGVTGAYANIDRYRVYKRTIATSFQDAVVAVPYTGYKTLTPADSTTMAKAGNVVLRMHNASILNSQGTLAPNNALISNLFRGLEREKVEILPIATSIIDVNPGLKGQQHPKY
;
A
#
# COMPACT_ATOMS: atom_id res chain seq x y z
N MET A 1 -45.90 -34.49 63.68
CA MET A 1 -45.00 -35.03 62.60
C MET A 1 -45.05 -34.21 61.30
N LYS A 2 -46.18 -33.86 60.68
CA LYS A 2 -46.25 -33.09 59.44
C LYS A 2 -45.53 -31.71 59.44
N LYS A 3 -45.49 -30.99 60.61
CA LYS A 3 -44.81 -29.69 60.70
C LYS A 3 -43.27 -29.80 60.76
N ILE A 4 -42.70 -30.92 61.20
CA ILE A 4 -41.27 -31.17 61.28
C ILE A 4 -40.72 -31.51 59.86
N TYR A 5 -41.48 -32.26 59.07
CA TYR A 5 -41.09 -32.56 57.72
C TYR A 5 -41.09 -31.31 56.81
N LEU A 6 -42.01 -30.38 57.03
CA LEU A 6 -42.09 -29.12 56.29
C LEU A 6 -40.87 -28.22 56.60
N LEU A 7 -40.42 -28.15 57.86
CA LEU A 7 -39.22 -27.39 58.24
C LEU A 7 -37.92 -28.00 57.73
N ILE A 8 -37.84 -29.34 57.68
CA ILE A 8 -36.66 -30.04 57.11
C ILE A 8 -36.61 -29.85 55.58
N THR A 9 -37.74 -29.87 54.88
CA THR A 9 -37.80 -29.67 53.43
C THR A 9 -37.47 -28.22 53.07
N VAL A 10 -37.91 -27.22 53.83
CA VAL A 10 -37.58 -25.80 53.60
C VAL A 10 -36.10 -25.52 53.92
N GLY A 11 -35.52 -26.18 54.93
CA GLY A 11 -34.11 -26.08 55.28
C GLY A 11 -33.20 -26.67 54.20
N PHE A 12 -33.60 -27.78 53.58
CA PHE A 12 -32.82 -28.43 52.51
C PHE A 12 -32.89 -27.63 51.19
N THR A 13 -34.03 -27.00 50.86
CA THR A 13 -34.16 -26.13 49.69
C THR A 13 -33.41 -24.80 49.87
N ALA A 14 -33.28 -24.26 51.09
CA ALA A 14 -32.50 -23.05 51.36
C ALA A 14 -30.98 -23.28 51.30
N LEU A 15 -30.51 -24.49 51.61
CA LEU A 15 -29.09 -24.88 51.49
C LEU A 15 -28.67 -25.20 50.05
N SER A 16 -29.60 -25.57 49.18
CA SER A 16 -29.29 -25.82 47.77
C SER A 16 -29.23 -24.56 46.89
N MET A 17 -29.61 -23.39 47.41
CA MET A 17 -29.53 -22.11 46.66
C MET A 17 -28.16 -21.41 46.77
N ASN A 18 -27.23 -21.91 47.59
CA ASN A 18 -25.84 -21.48 47.58
C ASN A 18 -24.98 -22.38 46.69
N SER A 19 -25.48 -22.73 45.52
CA SER A 19 -24.67 -23.36 44.45
C SER A 19 -23.59 -22.38 44.02
N CYS A 20 -22.35 -22.71 44.31
CA CYS A 20 -21.18 -21.93 43.93
C CYS A 20 -21.19 -21.63 42.43
N LYS A 21 -21.57 -20.42 42.02
CA LYS A 21 -21.41 -19.93 40.66
C LYS A 21 -19.99 -20.21 40.11
N LYS A 22 -18.97 -20.15 40.95
CA LYS A 22 -17.57 -20.47 40.61
C LYS A 22 -17.30 -21.94 40.20
N PHE A 23 -18.18 -22.91 40.56
CA PHE A 23 -17.99 -24.31 40.19
C PHE A 23 -18.59 -24.63 38.82
N LEU A 24 -19.51 -23.82 38.33
CA LEU A 24 -20.12 -23.95 37.00
C LEU A 24 -19.40 -23.11 35.94
N GLU A 25 -18.57 -22.18 36.33
CA GLU A 25 -17.68 -21.43 35.49
C GLU A 25 -16.31 -22.11 35.44
N GLN A 26 -16.26 -23.35 34.91
CA GLN A 26 -14.99 -23.94 34.57
C GLN A 26 -14.44 -23.16 33.35
N PRO A 27 -13.33 -22.42 33.50
CA PRO A 27 -12.74 -21.75 32.34
C PRO A 27 -12.45 -22.81 31.31
N SER A 28 -12.94 -22.61 30.10
CA SER A 28 -12.67 -23.53 28.99
C SER A 28 -11.15 -23.59 28.82
N VAL A 29 -10.56 -24.76 29.08
CA VAL A 29 -9.11 -24.99 28.93
C VAL A 29 -8.65 -24.75 27.48
N THR A 30 -9.58 -24.67 26.55
CA THR A 30 -9.36 -24.49 25.10
C THR A 30 -9.77 -23.11 24.58
N LYS A 31 -10.40 -22.24 25.40
CA LYS A 31 -10.70 -20.85 25.02
C LYS A 31 -9.94 -19.89 25.91
N TYR A 32 -9.06 -19.11 25.30
CA TYR A 32 -8.45 -17.97 25.97
C TYR A 32 -9.47 -16.84 26.06
N ASP A 33 -9.72 -16.33 27.25
CA ASP A 33 -10.53 -15.15 27.52
C ASP A 33 -9.64 -13.97 27.93
N SER A 34 -10.24 -12.80 28.06
CA SER A 34 -9.53 -11.58 28.43
C SER A 34 -8.84 -11.66 29.81
N GLN A 35 -9.21 -12.62 30.66
CA GLN A 35 -8.64 -12.76 32.01
C GLN A 35 -7.37 -13.60 32.00
N ASN A 36 -7.25 -14.60 31.10
CA ASN A 36 -6.13 -15.54 31.10
C ASN A 36 -5.14 -15.37 29.96
N ILE A 37 -5.47 -14.60 28.93
CA ILE A 37 -4.62 -14.43 27.73
C ILE A 37 -3.30 -13.71 28.07
N PHE A 38 -3.26 -12.84 29.06
CA PHE A 38 -2.08 -12.08 29.50
C PHE A 38 -1.40 -12.69 30.74
N GLU A 39 -1.66 -13.96 31.07
CA GLU A 39 -0.97 -14.65 32.19
C GLU A 39 0.49 -14.99 31.85
N THR A 40 0.81 -15.22 30.58
CA THR A 40 2.17 -15.54 30.13
C THR A 40 2.53 -14.74 28.88
N VAL A 41 3.82 -14.45 28.68
CA VAL A 41 4.32 -13.71 27.51
C VAL A 41 4.03 -14.45 26.20
N ASP A 42 4.05 -15.79 26.22
CA ASP A 42 3.77 -16.60 25.04
C ASP A 42 2.28 -16.53 24.61
N ARG A 43 1.37 -16.47 25.60
CA ARG A 43 -0.05 -16.23 25.30
C ARG A 43 -0.29 -14.79 24.80
N ALA A 44 0.33 -13.80 25.44
CA ALA A 44 0.27 -12.42 25.01
C ALA A 44 0.82 -12.23 23.58
N GLU A 45 1.84 -13.00 23.17
CA GLU A 45 2.34 -12.99 21.80
C GLU A 45 1.25 -13.38 20.79
N MET A 46 0.39 -14.35 21.09
CA MET A 46 -0.72 -14.72 20.20
C MET A 46 -1.68 -13.55 19.95
N VAL A 47 -1.91 -12.71 20.97
CA VAL A 47 -2.74 -11.49 20.82
C VAL A 47 -2.07 -10.51 19.86
N VAL A 48 -0.78 -10.23 20.06
CA VAL A 48 -0.04 -9.28 19.22
C VAL A 48 0.05 -9.79 17.77
N VAL A 49 0.30 -11.10 17.59
CA VAL A 49 0.26 -11.73 16.27
C VAL A 49 -1.12 -11.55 15.62
N GLY A 50 -2.19 -11.73 16.38
CA GLY A 50 -3.57 -11.48 15.92
C GLY A 50 -3.81 -10.04 15.45
N CYS A 51 -3.13 -9.04 16.04
CA CYS A 51 -3.25 -7.64 15.63
C CYS A 51 -2.76 -7.40 14.19
N TYR A 52 -1.78 -8.18 13.71
CA TYR A 52 -1.27 -8.06 12.34
C TYR A 52 -2.32 -8.39 11.27
N SER A 53 -3.33 -9.21 11.59
CA SER A 53 -4.40 -9.58 10.64
C SER A 53 -5.17 -8.38 10.09
N GLN A 54 -5.15 -7.24 10.76
CA GLN A 54 -5.90 -6.03 10.39
C GLN A 54 -5.02 -4.90 9.81
N ILE A 55 -3.68 -5.04 9.86
CA ILE A 55 -2.78 -4.00 9.33
C ILE A 55 -2.99 -3.79 7.85
N PHE A 56 -3.29 -4.86 7.14
CA PHE A 56 -3.27 -4.88 5.70
C PHE A 56 -4.42 -5.72 5.17
N ASN A 57 -5.24 -5.13 4.36
CA ASN A 57 -6.26 -5.84 3.61
C ASN A 57 -6.13 -5.53 2.11
N ARG A 58 -6.81 -6.31 1.29
CA ARG A 58 -6.75 -6.19 -0.16
C ARG A 58 -7.11 -4.79 -0.66
N GLU A 59 -8.07 -4.14 -0.04
CA GLU A 59 -8.55 -2.82 -0.44
C GLU A 59 -7.46 -1.75 -0.34
N LEU A 60 -6.50 -1.91 0.59
CA LEU A 60 -5.37 -0.98 0.72
C LEU A 60 -4.52 -0.92 -0.56
N TYR A 61 -4.08 -2.06 -1.09
CA TYR A 61 -3.27 -2.05 -2.31
C TYR A 61 -4.09 -1.83 -3.58
N TYR A 62 -5.40 -2.04 -3.56
CA TYR A 62 -6.28 -1.60 -4.64
C TYR A 62 -6.57 -0.12 -4.59
N GLN A 63 -7.09 0.36 -3.46
CA GLN A 63 -7.61 1.71 -3.35
C GLN A 63 -6.50 2.76 -3.30
N LEU A 64 -5.37 2.43 -2.69
CA LEU A 64 -4.18 3.29 -2.71
C LEU A 64 -3.36 3.16 -3.99
N GLY A 65 -3.48 2.04 -4.71
CA GLY A 65 -2.72 1.78 -5.93
C GLY A 65 -3.34 2.34 -7.20
N MET A 66 -4.68 2.42 -7.26
CA MET A 66 -5.40 2.85 -8.47
C MET A 66 -5.61 4.36 -8.54
N GLY A 67 -5.90 4.85 -9.74
CA GLY A 67 -6.25 6.24 -9.97
C GLY A 67 -5.04 7.18 -9.92
N THR A 68 -3.92 6.75 -10.48
CA THR A 68 -2.68 7.52 -10.51
C THR A 68 -2.14 7.68 -11.94
N ASP A 69 -1.11 8.50 -12.08
CA ASP A 69 -0.37 8.63 -13.34
C ASP A 69 0.42 7.36 -13.72
N GLU A 70 0.42 6.33 -12.86
CA GLU A 70 1.05 5.03 -13.10
C GLU A 70 0.05 3.89 -13.28
N CYS A 71 -1.12 3.96 -12.63
CA CYS A 71 -2.02 2.82 -12.49
C CYS A 71 -3.49 3.17 -12.75
N MET A 72 -4.16 2.34 -13.55
CA MET A 72 -5.59 2.41 -13.85
C MET A 72 -6.30 1.08 -13.55
N SER A 73 -7.64 1.11 -13.40
CA SER A 73 -8.46 -0.09 -13.25
C SER A 73 -8.81 -0.70 -14.60
N THR A 74 -8.78 -2.04 -14.68
CA THR A 74 -9.27 -2.82 -15.85
C THR A 74 -10.73 -3.23 -15.72
N GLU A 75 -11.34 -3.02 -14.57
CA GLU A 75 -12.72 -3.38 -14.28
C GLU A 75 -13.72 -2.51 -15.04
N SER A 76 -14.95 -3.00 -15.22
CA SER A 76 -16.02 -2.21 -15.84
C SER A 76 -16.35 -0.95 -15.05
N THR A 77 -16.91 0.05 -15.71
CA THR A 77 -17.23 1.36 -15.09
C THR A 77 -18.27 1.28 -13.97
N SER A 78 -19.05 0.22 -13.91
CA SER A 78 -20.02 -0.07 -12.83
C SER A 78 -19.39 -0.78 -11.62
N ASN A 79 -18.18 -1.32 -11.75
CA ASN A 79 -17.51 -2.01 -10.66
C ASN A 79 -16.98 -0.99 -9.62
N SER A 80 -17.16 -1.27 -8.33
CA SER A 80 -16.73 -0.38 -7.24
C SER A 80 -15.23 -0.07 -7.27
N LYS A 81 -14.38 -1.02 -7.66
CA LYS A 81 -12.94 -0.79 -7.81
C LYS A 81 -12.64 0.23 -8.91
N ASN A 82 -13.34 0.12 -10.06
CA ASN A 82 -13.22 1.10 -11.12
C ASN A 82 -13.72 2.48 -10.67
N GLN A 83 -14.82 2.53 -9.93
CA GLN A 83 -15.37 3.78 -9.42
C GLN A 83 -14.39 4.46 -8.47
N VAL A 84 -13.84 3.73 -7.49
CA VAL A 84 -12.82 4.26 -6.56
C VAL A 84 -11.56 4.70 -7.31
N GLY A 85 -11.05 3.88 -8.23
CA GLY A 85 -9.88 4.22 -9.05
C GLY A 85 -10.08 5.40 -10.01
N ASN A 86 -11.32 5.81 -10.25
CA ASN A 86 -11.65 6.96 -11.10
C ASN A 86 -12.34 8.09 -10.33
N TYR A 87 -12.22 8.10 -8.99
CA TYR A 87 -12.72 9.15 -8.10
C TYR A 87 -14.25 9.34 -8.12
N VAL A 88 -14.99 8.32 -8.56
CA VAL A 88 -16.45 8.29 -8.54
C VAL A 88 -16.90 7.58 -7.27
N TYR A 89 -16.76 8.23 -6.13
CA TYR A 89 -17.27 7.70 -4.87
C TYR A 89 -18.27 8.65 -4.21
N THR A 90 -19.17 8.02 -3.50
CA THR A 90 -20.22 8.66 -2.70
C THR A 90 -20.22 7.98 -1.32
N PRO A 91 -20.93 8.50 -0.34
CA PRO A 91 -21.07 7.81 0.96
C PRO A 91 -21.61 6.37 0.86
N SER A 92 -22.37 6.04 -0.20
CA SER A 92 -22.87 4.67 -0.43
C SER A 92 -21.85 3.74 -1.11
N ILE A 93 -20.85 4.28 -1.81
CA ILE A 93 -19.80 3.51 -2.52
C ILE A 93 -18.50 3.45 -1.71
N SER A 94 -18.38 4.27 -0.67
CA SER A 94 -17.17 4.32 0.16
C SER A 94 -16.86 2.97 0.83
N PRO A 95 -15.57 2.59 0.96
CA PRO A 95 -15.17 1.28 1.47
C PRO A 95 -15.35 1.15 2.99
N SER A 96 -16.56 0.78 3.42
CA SER A 96 -16.91 0.57 4.84
C SER A 96 -16.12 -0.57 5.48
N SER A 97 -15.84 -1.64 4.73
CA SER A 97 -15.05 -2.78 5.20
C SER A 97 -13.64 -2.37 5.62
N THR A 98 -13.00 -1.50 4.84
CA THR A 98 -11.66 -0.96 5.15
C THR A 98 -11.68 -0.13 6.44
N PHE A 99 -12.68 0.75 6.60
CA PHE A 99 -12.85 1.53 7.82
C PHE A 99 -13.02 0.62 9.05
N THR A 100 -13.91 -0.36 8.97
CA THR A 100 -14.19 -1.30 10.07
C THR A 100 -12.96 -2.15 10.42
N ALA A 101 -12.24 -2.66 9.42
CA ALA A 101 -11.05 -3.48 9.65
C ALA A 101 -9.94 -2.69 10.37
N MET A 102 -9.70 -1.43 9.98
CA MET A 102 -8.69 -0.59 10.63
C MET A 102 -9.06 -0.28 12.08
N TYR A 103 -10.35 0.00 12.39
CA TYR A 103 -10.77 0.18 13.77
C TYR A 103 -10.72 -1.11 14.60
N ALA A 104 -11.02 -2.26 14.02
CA ALA A 104 -10.78 -3.54 14.67
C ALA A 104 -9.30 -3.74 15.03
N GLY A 105 -8.39 -3.39 14.11
CA GLY A 105 -6.95 -3.43 14.35
C GLY A 105 -6.48 -2.47 15.45
N ILE A 106 -7.08 -1.28 15.53
CA ILE A 106 -6.82 -0.31 16.61
C ILE A 106 -7.30 -0.87 17.94
N GLU A 107 -8.51 -1.44 18.00
CA GLU A 107 -9.04 -2.03 19.24
C GLU A 107 -8.19 -3.21 19.70
N TYR A 108 -7.80 -4.12 18.79
CA TYR A 108 -6.88 -5.22 19.13
C TYR A 108 -5.56 -4.71 19.69
N ALA A 109 -4.99 -3.65 19.08
CA ALA A 109 -3.76 -3.05 19.57
C ALA A 109 -3.95 -2.35 20.93
N ASN A 110 -5.08 -1.66 21.17
CA ASN A 110 -5.39 -1.06 22.46
C ASN A 110 -5.46 -2.11 23.56
N VAL A 111 -6.19 -3.22 23.31
CA VAL A 111 -6.29 -4.35 24.24
C VAL A 111 -4.92 -4.98 24.51
N ALA A 112 -4.12 -5.18 23.44
CA ALA A 112 -2.77 -5.73 23.57
C ALA A 112 -1.86 -4.81 24.41
N ILE A 113 -1.84 -3.51 24.13
CA ILE A 113 -1.03 -2.53 24.87
C ILE A 113 -1.42 -2.54 26.34
N LYS A 114 -2.71 -2.46 26.64
CA LYS A 114 -3.21 -2.44 28.02
C LYS A 114 -2.85 -3.72 28.77
N GLY A 115 -3.10 -4.89 28.16
CA GLY A 115 -2.77 -6.18 28.75
C GLY A 115 -1.27 -6.35 29.00
N LEU A 116 -0.42 -6.04 28.01
CA LEU A 116 1.04 -6.15 28.11
C LEU A 116 1.61 -5.21 29.19
N GLN A 117 1.07 -3.99 29.32
CA GLN A 117 1.48 -3.03 30.36
C GLN A 117 1.14 -3.52 31.77
N GLY A 118 0.08 -4.32 31.92
CA GLY A 118 -0.34 -4.90 33.20
C GLY A 118 0.46 -6.14 33.62
N MET A 119 1.30 -6.70 32.74
CA MET A 119 2.05 -7.93 33.02
C MET A 119 3.24 -7.68 33.95
N SER A 120 3.39 -8.54 34.95
CA SER A 120 4.60 -8.66 35.77
C SER A 120 5.41 -9.87 35.31
N VAL A 121 6.63 -9.64 34.82
CA VAL A 121 7.50 -10.69 34.25
C VAL A 121 8.89 -10.68 34.86
N SER A 122 9.61 -11.79 34.76
CA SER A 122 11.01 -11.88 35.15
C SER A 122 11.91 -11.02 34.23
N ASP A 123 13.13 -10.66 34.68
CA ASP A 123 14.08 -9.90 33.88
C ASP A 123 14.43 -10.60 32.54
N ALA A 124 14.48 -11.91 32.53
CA ALA A 124 14.72 -12.70 31.32
C ALA A 124 13.60 -12.57 30.26
N GLN A 125 12.37 -12.29 30.67
CA GLN A 125 11.22 -12.16 29.79
C GLN A 125 10.97 -10.70 29.34
N LYS A 126 11.55 -9.70 30.03
CA LYS A 126 11.39 -8.28 29.71
C LYS A 126 11.70 -7.93 28.25
N PRO A 127 12.79 -8.43 27.62
CA PRO A 127 13.05 -8.13 26.22
C PRO A 127 11.93 -8.57 25.28
N LYS A 128 11.35 -9.77 25.51
CA LYS A 128 10.22 -10.26 24.70
C LYS A 128 8.96 -9.46 24.96
N LEU A 129 8.65 -9.14 26.20
CA LEU A 129 7.52 -8.27 26.56
C LEU A 129 7.63 -6.90 25.91
N ASN A 130 8.80 -6.26 25.97
CA ASN A 130 9.06 -4.97 25.33
C ASN A 130 8.90 -5.04 23.81
N MET A 131 9.39 -6.10 23.18
CA MET A 131 9.20 -6.31 21.74
C MET A 131 7.72 -6.37 21.38
N LEU A 132 6.92 -7.18 22.09
CA LEU A 132 5.49 -7.32 21.86
C LEU A 132 4.75 -5.99 22.06
N LEU A 133 5.09 -5.25 23.12
CA LEU A 133 4.53 -3.93 23.37
C LEU A 133 4.89 -2.93 22.26
N GLY A 134 6.13 -2.94 21.80
CA GLY A 134 6.57 -2.12 20.67
C GLY A 134 5.83 -2.44 19.37
N GLU A 135 5.58 -3.72 19.08
CA GLU A 135 4.78 -4.14 17.93
C GLU A 135 3.35 -3.61 18.03
N ALA A 136 2.70 -3.75 19.19
CA ALA A 136 1.32 -3.28 19.39
C ALA A 136 1.18 -1.77 19.18
N TYR A 137 2.14 -0.96 19.67
CA TYR A 137 2.18 0.48 19.39
C TYR A 137 2.35 0.79 17.90
N ALA A 138 3.27 0.11 17.21
CA ALA A 138 3.51 0.32 15.79
C ALA A 138 2.29 -0.05 14.94
N ILE A 139 1.60 -1.14 15.29
CA ILE A 139 0.37 -1.59 14.63
C ILE A 139 -0.76 -0.57 14.80
N ARG A 140 -0.94 -0.03 16.01
CA ARG A 140 -1.93 1.02 16.25
C ARG A 140 -1.69 2.25 15.39
N ALA A 141 -0.46 2.75 15.39
CA ALA A 141 -0.06 3.91 14.59
C ALA A 141 -0.28 3.67 13.09
N MET A 142 0.02 2.48 12.60
CA MET A 142 -0.14 2.14 11.18
C MET A 142 -1.61 2.07 10.76
N ASN A 143 -2.50 1.53 11.61
CA ASN A 143 -3.94 1.52 11.34
C ASN A 143 -4.51 2.95 11.31
N TYR A 144 -4.10 3.83 12.23
CA TYR A 144 -4.50 5.24 12.18
C TYR A 144 -3.94 5.97 10.96
N LEU A 145 -2.68 5.75 10.57
CA LEU A 145 -2.14 6.30 9.33
C LEU A 145 -3.01 5.91 8.13
N ASN A 146 -3.41 4.64 8.05
CA ASN A 146 -4.27 4.16 6.97
C ASN A 146 -5.64 4.82 7.00
N LEU A 147 -6.28 4.96 8.17
CA LEU A 147 -7.56 5.68 8.30
C LEU A 147 -7.45 7.13 7.82
N ILE A 148 -6.40 7.85 8.23
CA ILE A 148 -6.21 9.25 7.84
C ILE A 148 -6.00 9.38 6.33
N ARG A 149 -5.23 8.49 5.71
CA ARG A 149 -5.00 8.50 4.27
C ARG A 149 -6.28 8.31 3.45
N PHE A 150 -7.26 7.56 3.97
CA PHE A 150 -8.54 7.37 3.30
C PHE A 150 -9.59 8.41 3.66
N PHE A 151 -9.73 8.73 4.96
CA PHE A 151 -10.92 9.43 5.48
C PHE A 151 -10.61 10.78 6.14
N GLY A 152 -9.34 11.15 6.24
CA GLY A 152 -8.89 12.40 6.87
C GLY A 152 -9.07 12.39 8.38
N ASP A 153 -9.81 13.37 8.90
CA ASP A 153 -10.16 13.43 10.31
C ASP A 153 -11.12 12.29 10.66
N VAL A 154 -10.81 11.53 11.72
CA VAL A 154 -11.56 10.34 12.12
C VAL A 154 -11.68 10.26 13.65
N PRO A 155 -12.58 9.47 14.23
CA PRO A 155 -12.57 9.19 15.66
C PRO A 155 -11.21 8.67 16.14
N TYR A 156 -10.78 9.11 17.33
CA TYR A 156 -9.49 8.75 17.90
C TYR A 156 -9.62 8.27 19.35
N SER A 157 -9.08 7.08 19.63
CA SER A 157 -8.98 6.53 20.98
C SER A 157 -7.71 5.69 21.13
N THR A 158 -7.10 5.75 22.31
CA THR A 158 -5.93 4.93 22.68
C THR A 158 -6.25 3.92 23.78
N GLU A 159 -7.52 3.88 24.22
CA GLU A 159 -8.01 2.97 25.26
C GLU A 159 -8.98 1.94 24.66
N PRO A 160 -9.05 0.72 25.20
CA PRO A 160 -10.01 -0.28 24.77
C PRO A 160 -11.46 0.19 24.96
N VAL A 161 -12.29 0.00 23.93
CA VAL A 161 -13.71 0.37 23.97
C VAL A 161 -14.46 -0.40 25.07
N GLY A 162 -14.08 -1.65 25.32
CA GLY A 162 -14.67 -2.47 26.39
C GLY A 162 -14.47 -1.89 27.80
N GLU A 163 -13.42 -1.10 28.02
CA GLU A 163 -13.17 -0.43 29.31
C GLU A 163 -13.84 0.94 29.40
N THR A 164 -13.83 1.69 28.30
CA THR A 164 -14.38 3.06 28.27
C THR A 164 -15.90 3.07 28.10
N GLY A 165 -16.48 2.00 27.52
CA GLY A 165 -17.88 1.98 27.11
C GLY A 165 -18.22 2.97 26.00
N GLN A 166 -17.21 3.58 25.36
CA GLN A 166 -17.38 4.65 24.39
C GLN A 166 -17.51 4.10 22.96
N PHE A 167 -18.70 3.59 22.64
CA PHE A 167 -19.00 3.02 21.33
C PHE A 167 -19.29 4.05 20.23
N SER A 168 -19.30 5.34 20.57
CA SER A 168 -19.63 6.42 19.65
C SER A 168 -18.70 7.61 19.89
N SER A 169 -18.06 8.08 18.82
CA SER A 169 -17.09 9.18 18.90
C SER A 169 -17.17 10.06 17.66
N SER A 170 -16.94 11.36 17.87
CA SER A 170 -16.84 12.36 16.81
C SER A 170 -15.49 12.32 16.11
N ARG A 171 -15.39 12.97 14.95
CA ARG A 171 -14.09 13.19 14.29
C ARG A 171 -13.17 14.03 15.18
N VAL A 172 -11.91 13.63 15.21
CA VAL A 172 -10.80 14.36 15.83
C VAL A 172 -9.90 14.88 14.72
N ASN A 173 -9.37 16.09 14.90
CA ASN A 173 -8.44 16.66 13.93
C ASN A 173 -7.25 15.72 13.72
N ARG A 174 -6.96 15.42 12.46
CA ARG A 174 -5.88 14.50 12.06
C ARG A 174 -4.51 14.90 12.59
N ASP A 175 -4.25 16.20 12.87
CA ASP A 175 -2.97 16.63 13.43
C ASP A 175 -2.74 16.05 14.83
N VAL A 176 -3.81 15.94 15.64
CA VAL A 176 -3.77 15.28 16.95
C VAL A 176 -3.50 13.77 16.78
N ILE A 177 -4.15 13.15 15.78
CA ILE A 177 -3.97 11.73 15.51
C ILE A 177 -2.55 11.44 15.00
N TYR A 178 -2.03 12.26 14.08
CA TYR A 178 -0.65 12.14 13.62
C TYR A 178 0.37 12.28 14.76
N ASP A 179 0.18 13.26 15.65
CA ASP A 179 1.06 13.46 16.79
C ASP A 179 0.99 12.26 17.77
N GLY A 180 -0.19 11.64 17.92
CA GLY A 180 -0.36 10.37 18.63
C GLY A 180 0.37 9.20 17.97
N CYS A 181 0.26 9.05 16.65
CA CYS A 181 0.98 8.03 15.88
C CYS A 181 2.50 8.20 15.99
N ILE A 182 2.99 9.44 15.96
CA ILE A 182 4.43 9.73 16.13
C ILE A 182 4.90 9.31 17.51
N LYS A 183 4.14 9.61 18.57
CA LYS A 183 4.45 9.18 19.93
C LYS A 183 4.47 7.65 20.06
N ASP A 184 3.49 6.97 19.49
CA ASP A 184 3.42 5.52 19.47
C ASP A 184 4.65 4.91 18.78
N LEU A 185 5.04 5.44 17.61
CA LEU A 185 6.17 4.93 16.83
C LEU A 185 7.52 5.25 17.49
N GLN A 186 7.67 6.38 18.16
CA GLN A 186 8.86 6.70 18.98
C GLN A 186 8.96 5.73 20.16
N THR A 187 7.85 5.43 20.83
CA THR A 187 7.78 4.43 21.89
C THR A 187 8.15 3.04 21.35
N ALA A 188 7.55 2.66 20.23
CA ALA A 188 7.83 1.39 19.54
C ALA A 188 9.32 1.26 19.18
N ALA A 189 9.92 2.29 18.59
CA ALA A 189 11.34 2.29 18.25
C ALA A 189 12.26 2.19 19.50
N GLY A 190 11.80 2.67 20.66
CA GLY A 190 12.50 2.50 21.93
C GLY A 190 12.45 1.07 22.49
N LEU A 191 11.36 0.34 22.22
CA LEU A 191 11.09 -0.99 22.76
C LEU A 191 11.52 -2.13 21.83
N LEU A 192 11.43 -1.92 20.52
CA LEU A 192 11.70 -2.94 19.51
C LEU A 192 13.19 -3.20 19.35
N PRO A 193 13.58 -4.48 19.14
CA PRO A 193 14.95 -4.84 18.82
C PRO A 193 15.28 -4.49 17.35
N TRP A 194 16.57 -4.25 17.09
CA TRP A 194 17.10 -4.31 15.74
C TRP A 194 17.00 -5.73 15.17
N LYS A 195 16.93 -5.90 13.86
CA LYS A 195 16.85 -7.21 13.20
C LYS A 195 18.02 -8.12 13.59
N SER A 196 19.22 -7.56 13.71
CA SER A 196 20.44 -8.28 14.13
C SER A 196 20.37 -8.91 15.52
N ALA A 197 19.44 -8.49 16.37
CA ALA A 197 19.23 -9.14 17.68
C ALA A 197 18.62 -10.54 17.58
N GLY A 198 18.12 -10.95 16.40
CA GLY A 198 17.59 -12.30 16.15
C GLY A 198 16.26 -12.64 16.83
N MET A 199 15.63 -11.66 17.51
CA MET A 199 14.37 -11.88 18.22
C MET A 199 13.15 -11.89 17.30
N VAL A 200 13.21 -11.20 16.16
CA VAL A 200 12.17 -11.14 15.14
C VAL A 200 12.59 -12.02 13.97
N PRO A 201 11.94 -13.16 13.73
CA PRO A 201 12.42 -14.15 12.76
C PRO A 201 12.25 -13.71 11.31
N THR A 202 11.24 -12.89 11.03
CA THR A 202 10.82 -12.53 9.65
C THR A 202 10.68 -11.02 9.49
N TYR A 203 10.44 -10.56 8.26
CA TYR A 203 10.13 -9.15 7.97
C TYR A 203 8.62 -8.84 8.00
N GLU A 204 7.76 -9.82 8.28
CA GLU A 204 6.32 -9.62 8.47
C GLU A 204 5.98 -9.09 9.88
N ARG A 205 6.98 -8.99 10.76
CA ARG A 205 6.84 -8.40 12.09
C ARG A 205 7.69 -7.14 12.22
N PHE A 206 7.23 -6.21 13.06
CA PHE A 206 7.95 -4.96 13.30
C PHE A 206 9.29 -5.20 14.00
N THR A 207 10.32 -4.60 13.44
CA THR A 207 11.63 -4.40 14.03
C THR A 207 11.83 -2.91 14.32
N LYS A 208 12.90 -2.54 15.02
CA LYS A 208 13.23 -1.13 15.27
C LYS A 208 13.38 -0.35 13.98
N GLN A 209 14.09 -0.88 12.99
CA GLN A 209 14.24 -0.22 11.70
C GLN A 209 12.90 -0.04 10.96
N ALA A 210 11.99 -1.02 11.05
CA ALA A 210 10.66 -0.89 10.47
C ALA A 210 9.85 0.22 11.17
N ALA A 211 9.87 0.27 12.51
CA ALA A 211 9.18 1.31 13.26
C ALA A 211 9.74 2.71 12.97
N LEU A 212 11.07 2.87 12.86
CA LEU A 212 11.72 4.13 12.47
C LEU A 212 11.34 4.56 11.05
N GLY A 213 11.28 3.62 10.10
CA GLY A 213 10.87 3.94 8.73
C GLY A 213 9.39 4.35 8.63
N ILE A 214 8.50 3.69 9.38
CA ILE A 214 7.08 4.11 9.45
C ILE A 214 6.95 5.45 10.20
N LEU A 215 7.77 5.71 11.24
CA LEU A 215 7.85 7.02 11.90
C LEU A 215 8.20 8.13 10.91
N ALA A 216 9.23 7.92 10.09
CA ALA A 216 9.63 8.88 9.06
C ALA A 216 8.47 9.13 8.08
N ARG A 217 7.80 8.08 7.62
CA ARG A 217 6.64 8.19 6.72
C ARG A 217 5.51 8.98 7.35
N VAL A 218 5.11 8.66 8.59
CA VAL A 218 4.06 9.39 9.32
C VAL A 218 4.42 10.86 9.50
N ALA A 219 5.67 11.16 9.84
CA ALA A 219 6.13 12.53 10.01
C ALA A 219 6.06 13.34 8.70
N LEU A 220 6.44 12.75 7.55
CA LEU A 220 6.30 13.38 6.23
C LEU A 220 4.83 13.63 5.85
N TYR A 221 3.92 12.68 6.16
CA TYR A 221 2.48 12.88 5.94
C TYR A 221 1.92 13.96 6.85
N ALA A 222 2.31 13.99 8.12
CA ALA A 222 1.88 14.99 9.10
C ALA A 222 2.36 16.42 8.75
N ALA A 223 3.54 16.53 8.12
CA ALA A 223 4.09 17.80 7.64
C ALA A 223 3.50 18.23 6.29
N GLY A 224 3.00 17.28 5.49
CA GLY A 224 2.53 17.50 4.13
C GLY A 224 1.15 18.17 4.04
N TYR A 225 0.71 18.34 2.80
CA TYR A 225 -0.62 18.83 2.48
C TYR A 225 -1.69 17.76 2.74
N SER A 226 -2.89 18.18 3.02
CA SER A 226 -4.08 17.33 3.09
C SER A 226 -5.34 18.15 2.85
N LEU A 227 -6.42 17.49 2.47
CA LEU A 227 -7.73 18.13 2.35
C LEU A 227 -8.29 18.39 3.75
N ARG A 228 -8.55 19.65 4.08
CA ARG A 228 -8.95 20.13 5.42
C ARG A 228 -10.22 20.96 5.34
N TRP A 229 -10.98 20.95 6.41
CA TRP A 229 -12.15 21.83 6.62
C TRP A 229 -12.31 22.14 8.11
N ASP A 230 -13.20 23.07 8.42
CA ASP A 230 -13.56 23.40 9.80
C ASP A 230 -14.47 22.31 10.39
N LEU A 231 -13.97 21.62 11.41
CA LEU A 231 -14.68 20.55 12.11
C LEU A 231 -15.81 21.05 13.02
N ASN A 232 -15.93 22.36 13.24
CA ASN A 232 -17.04 22.92 14.03
C ASN A 232 -18.27 23.22 13.16
N THR A 233 -18.03 23.67 11.92
CA THR A 233 -19.12 24.15 11.05
C THR A 233 -19.44 23.18 9.91
N TYR A 234 -18.50 22.30 9.53
CA TYR A 234 -18.61 21.44 8.34
C TYR A 234 -19.05 22.19 7.08
N SER A 235 -18.63 23.46 6.96
CA SER A 235 -18.94 24.29 5.81
C SER A 235 -18.12 23.87 4.58
N ALA A 236 -18.79 23.68 3.43
CA ALA A 236 -18.13 23.41 2.16
C ALA A 236 -17.16 24.54 1.74
N ALA A 237 -17.43 25.78 2.16
CA ALA A 237 -16.57 26.94 1.90
C ALA A 237 -15.24 26.89 2.68
N SER A 238 -15.16 26.10 3.75
CA SER A 238 -13.93 25.93 4.54
C SER A 238 -12.98 24.87 3.98
N VAL A 239 -13.43 24.08 2.99
CA VAL A 239 -12.65 23.00 2.39
C VAL A 239 -11.49 23.55 1.58
N LYS A 240 -10.28 23.11 1.90
CA LYS A 240 -9.05 23.51 1.19
C LYS A 240 -7.95 22.46 1.32
N ILE A 241 -7.06 22.39 0.35
CA ILE A 241 -5.80 21.66 0.44
C ILE A 241 -4.79 22.55 1.16
N ALA A 242 -4.33 22.12 2.34
CA ALA A 242 -3.38 22.89 3.15
C ALA A 242 -2.52 21.98 4.04
N GLN A 243 -1.36 22.48 4.45
CA GLN A 243 -0.59 21.90 5.55
C GLN A 243 -1.25 22.21 6.91
N ARG A 244 -0.79 21.60 7.98
CA ARG A 244 -1.18 21.98 9.35
C ARG A 244 -0.79 23.45 9.61
N PRO A 245 -1.52 24.15 10.50
CA PRO A 245 -1.29 25.60 10.70
C PRO A 245 0.06 25.91 11.39
N ASP A 246 0.58 25.00 12.19
CA ASP A 246 1.79 25.19 12.99
C ASP A 246 3.07 24.97 12.16
N ALA A 247 3.65 26.05 11.65
CA ALA A 247 4.86 26.00 10.84
C ALA A 247 6.10 25.49 11.63
N SER A 248 6.16 25.73 12.94
CA SER A 248 7.27 25.23 13.78
C SER A 248 7.18 23.71 13.90
N ARG A 249 5.97 23.18 14.07
CA ARG A 249 5.72 21.74 14.11
C ARG A 249 5.98 21.08 12.76
N ILE A 250 5.64 21.73 11.64
CA ILE A 250 5.98 21.24 10.28
C ILE A 250 7.50 21.04 10.18
N LYS A 251 8.29 22.04 10.55
CA LYS A 251 9.75 21.95 10.51
C LYS A 251 10.29 20.84 11.42
N GLU A 252 9.74 20.71 12.62
CA GLU A 252 10.09 19.63 13.56
C GLU A 252 9.76 18.25 12.98
N LEU A 253 8.63 18.10 12.30
CA LEU A 253 8.21 16.85 11.66
C LEU A 253 9.20 16.41 10.56
N TYR A 254 9.67 17.33 9.73
CA TYR A 254 10.72 17.03 8.76
C TYR A 254 12.02 16.60 9.44
N LYS A 255 12.36 17.23 10.58
CA LYS A 255 13.52 16.80 11.38
C LYS A 255 13.32 15.39 11.94
N ILE A 256 12.15 15.07 12.51
CA ILE A 256 11.83 13.72 13.01
C ILE A 256 11.98 12.69 11.89
N ALA A 257 11.48 12.99 10.68
CA ALA A 257 11.61 12.10 9.54
C ALA A 257 13.10 11.88 9.16
N ALA A 258 13.89 12.96 9.07
CA ALA A 258 15.30 12.86 8.75
C ALA A 258 16.07 12.06 9.81
N ASP A 259 15.87 12.37 11.11
CA ASP A 259 16.54 11.70 12.22
C ASP A 259 16.20 10.19 12.29
N ALA A 260 14.95 9.83 12.03
CA ALA A 260 14.50 8.42 12.00
C ALA A 260 15.16 7.65 10.84
N CYS A 261 15.18 8.22 9.63
CA CYS A 261 15.87 7.64 8.49
C CYS A 261 17.38 7.52 8.74
N LYS A 262 18.00 8.57 9.30
CA LYS A 262 19.43 8.59 9.62
C LYS A 262 19.82 7.48 10.59
N GLN A 263 19.02 7.22 11.63
CA GLN A 263 19.26 6.12 12.56
C GLN A 263 19.27 4.75 11.85
N VAL A 264 18.37 4.51 10.89
CA VAL A 264 18.37 3.27 10.09
C VAL A 264 19.61 3.18 9.23
N MET A 265 19.99 4.27 8.56
CA MET A 265 21.15 4.32 7.68
C MET A 265 22.45 4.09 8.46
N ASP A 266 22.61 4.75 9.61
CA ASP A 266 23.81 4.64 10.46
C ASP A 266 23.96 3.26 11.10
N LYS A 267 22.85 2.55 11.34
CA LYS A 267 22.89 1.18 11.83
C LYS A 267 23.49 0.20 10.81
N GLY A 268 23.31 0.46 9.52
CA GLY A 268 23.94 -0.29 8.44
C GLY A 268 23.49 -1.74 8.27
N GLU A 269 22.32 -2.12 8.81
CA GLU A 269 21.75 -3.47 8.64
C GLU A 269 21.00 -3.62 7.31
N ASN A 270 20.55 -2.51 6.74
CA ASN A 270 19.82 -2.47 5.48
C ASN A 270 20.67 -1.84 4.37
N SER A 271 20.46 -2.30 3.14
CA SER A 271 21.15 -1.79 1.95
C SER A 271 20.30 -2.02 0.71
N LEU A 272 20.54 -1.24 -0.34
CA LEU A 272 19.96 -1.51 -1.66
C LEU A 272 20.54 -2.80 -2.23
N LEU A 273 19.70 -3.66 -2.79
CA LEU A 273 20.15 -4.74 -3.65
C LEU A 273 20.70 -4.16 -4.96
N PRO A 274 21.82 -4.67 -5.49
CA PRO A 274 22.40 -4.14 -6.73
C PRO A 274 21.46 -4.24 -7.93
N ASN A 275 20.62 -5.26 -7.97
CA ASN A 275 19.67 -5.49 -9.05
C ASN A 275 18.23 -5.28 -8.55
N PHE A 276 17.52 -4.33 -9.18
CA PHE A 276 16.13 -4.01 -8.85
C PHE A 276 15.16 -5.18 -9.06
N GLU A 277 15.38 -6.01 -10.07
CA GLU A 277 14.56 -7.20 -10.34
C GLU A 277 14.63 -8.21 -9.18
N THR A 278 15.80 -8.37 -8.58
CA THR A 278 16.02 -9.32 -7.48
C THR A 278 15.12 -9.02 -6.27
N VAL A 279 14.83 -7.75 -6.00
CA VAL A 279 13.91 -7.35 -4.91
C VAL A 279 12.56 -8.06 -5.07
N PHE A 280 11.97 -7.99 -6.26
CA PHE A 280 10.63 -8.54 -6.51
C PHE A 280 10.64 -10.07 -6.69
N ARG A 281 11.72 -10.64 -7.23
CA ARG A 281 11.88 -12.10 -7.24
C ARG A 281 11.99 -12.67 -5.83
N ASN A 282 12.67 -11.97 -4.93
CA ASN A 282 12.74 -12.37 -3.53
C ASN A 282 11.37 -12.33 -2.86
N LEU A 283 10.57 -11.25 -3.06
CA LEU A 283 9.20 -11.15 -2.55
C LEU A 283 8.29 -12.29 -3.05
N ILE A 284 8.42 -12.66 -4.32
CA ILE A 284 7.63 -13.73 -4.95
C ILE A 284 8.05 -15.14 -4.47
N THR A 285 9.29 -15.29 -4.05
CA THR A 285 9.84 -16.58 -3.60
C THR A 285 10.06 -16.63 -2.08
N SER A 286 9.48 -15.70 -1.35
CA SER A 286 9.55 -15.58 0.12
C SER A 286 10.99 -15.63 0.66
N LYS A 287 11.90 -14.94 -0.05
CA LYS A 287 13.30 -14.79 0.36
C LYS A 287 13.50 -13.44 1.02
N TYR A 288 14.02 -13.48 2.24
CA TYR A 288 14.39 -12.25 2.95
C TYR A 288 15.73 -11.72 2.46
N ASP A 289 15.83 -10.40 2.36
CA ASP A 289 17.03 -9.68 1.92
C ASP A 289 17.25 -8.40 2.73
N ASN A 290 18.34 -7.68 2.45
CA ASN A 290 18.68 -6.47 3.20
C ASN A 290 17.93 -5.22 2.75
N GLU A 291 17.19 -5.26 1.65
CA GLU A 291 16.38 -4.13 1.19
C GLU A 291 14.98 -4.14 1.79
N SER A 292 14.41 -5.33 2.05
CA SER A 292 13.11 -5.49 2.69
C SER A 292 13.20 -5.14 4.18
N MET A 293 12.22 -4.37 4.68
CA MET A 293 12.19 -3.91 6.07
C MET A 293 10.89 -4.24 6.78
N LEU A 294 9.77 -4.15 6.06
CA LEU A 294 8.46 -4.58 6.54
C LEU A 294 7.67 -5.08 5.35
N LEU A 295 7.24 -6.32 5.45
CA LEU A 295 6.43 -7.01 4.46
C LEU A 295 5.06 -7.32 5.06
N PHE A 296 4.07 -7.42 4.21
CA PHE A 296 2.85 -8.13 4.53
C PHE A 296 2.96 -9.51 3.91
N GLY A 297 3.25 -10.48 4.75
CA GLY A 297 3.33 -11.88 4.39
C GLY A 297 1.99 -12.56 4.53
N GLN A 298 1.81 -13.61 3.76
CA GLN A 298 0.69 -14.54 3.93
C GLN A 298 1.08 -15.60 4.92
N TRP A 299 0.28 -15.81 5.94
CA TRP A 299 0.52 -16.76 7.00
C TRP A 299 0.40 -18.21 6.49
N GLY A 300 1.55 -18.80 6.19
CA GLY A 300 1.71 -20.19 5.81
C GLY A 300 1.58 -20.46 4.30
N GLN A 301 2.47 -21.30 3.80
CA GLN A 301 2.53 -21.73 2.40
C GLN A 301 1.23 -22.38 1.90
N ASP A 302 0.40 -22.88 2.81
CA ASP A 302 -0.87 -23.55 2.49
C ASP A 302 -2.08 -22.61 2.52
N ASN A 303 -1.92 -21.39 3.01
CA ASN A 303 -3.02 -20.41 3.17
C ASN A 303 -2.88 -19.26 2.18
N ASN A 304 -2.89 -19.58 0.92
CA ASN A 304 -2.80 -18.68 -0.23
C ASN A 304 -3.94 -17.65 -0.28
N ASP A 305 -4.03 -16.72 0.68
CA ASP A 305 -5.09 -15.71 0.71
C ASP A 305 -4.71 -14.41 -0.04
N SER A 306 -3.43 -14.24 -0.40
CA SER A 306 -3.01 -13.10 -1.21
C SER A 306 -3.54 -13.18 -2.63
N GLN A 307 -4.20 -12.13 -3.04
CA GLN A 307 -4.53 -11.91 -4.44
C GLN A 307 -3.46 -11.09 -5.18
N VAL A 308 -2.38 -10.74 -4.50
CA VAL A 308 -1.18 -10.17 -5.12
C VAL A 308 -0.64 -11.19 -6.13
N GLY A 309 -0.25 -10.72 -7.30
CA GLY A 309 0.13 -11.59 -8.40
C GLY A 309 -1.07 -12.12 -9.22
N TYR A 310 -2.24 -12.33 -8.62
CA TYR A 310 -3.46 -12.63 -9.38
C TYR A 310 -4.12 -11.38 -9.95
N THR A 311 -4.31 -10.36 -9.13
CA THR A 311 -4.99 -9.12 -9.51
C THR A 311 -4.04 -7.95 -9.76
N ASN A 312 -2.85 -7.98 -9.15
CA ASN A 312 -1.80 -6.97 -9.24
C ASN A 312 -0.55 -7.48 -10.00
N GLY A 313 -0.72 -8.43 -10.89
CA GLY A 313 0.36 -9.04 -11.66
C GLY A 313 0.07 -9.01 -13.16
N ILE A 314 0.59 -10.02 -13.85
CA ILE A 314 0.44 -10.16 -15.29
C ILE A 314 -0.80 -10.97 -15.66
N PHE A 315 -1.28 -10.84 -16.89
CA PHE A 315 -2.26 -11.78 -17.42
C PHE A 315 -1.63 -13.16 -17.66
N ALA A 316 -2.29 -14.21 -17.17
CA ALA A 316 -1.94 -15.59 -17.46
C ALA A 316 -3.22 -16.43 -17.65
N HIS A 317 -3.27 -17.16 -18.76
CA HIS A 317 -4.43 -18.00 -19.08
C HIS A 317 -4.55 -19.19 -18.11
N ALA A 318 -5.76 -19.62 -17.80
CA ALA A 318 -5.99 -20.71 -16.84
C ALA A 318 -5.31 -22.05 -17.21
N SER A 319 -5.09 -22.30 -18.49
CA SER A 319 -4.48 -23.52 -19.01
C SER A 319 -2.95 -23.43 -19.14
N CYS A 320 -2.33 -22.27 -18.88
CA CYS A 320 -0.88 -22.17 -18.92
C CYS A 320 -0.24 -22.82 -17.68
N ILE A 321 1.06 -23.08 -17.77
CA ILE A 321 1.81 -23.75 -16.68
C ILE A 321 1.80 -23.00 -15.35
N TYR A 322 1.54 -21.68 -15.35
CA TYR A 322 1.49 -20.83 -14.15
C TYR A 322 0.09 -20.76 -13.52
N GLY A 323 -0.93 -21.30 -14.18
CA GLY A 323 -2.32 -21.15 -13.79
C GLY A 323 -2.86 -19.73 -14.03
N LYS A 324 -4.14 -19.52 -13.75
CA LYS A 324 -4.84 -18.27 -14.05
C LYS A 324 -4.30 -17.08 -13.24
N SER A 325 -4.10 -15.97 -13.92
CA SER A 325 -3.92 -14.65 -13.33
C SER A 325 -4.76 -13.63 -14.12
N GLN A 326 -5.52 -12.81 -13.38
CA GLN A 326 -6.49 -11.87 -13.97
C GLN A 326 -6.25 -10.47 -13.39
N PRO A 327 -5.45 -9.64 -14.05
CA PRO A 327 -5.17 -8.28 -13.57
C PRO A 327 -6.45 -7.46 -13.42
N ALA A 328 -6.67 -6.87 -12.25
CA ALA A 328 -7.71 -5.85 -12.02
C ALA A 328 -7.13 -4.43 -12.12
N MET A 329 -5.82 -4.32 -12.22
CA MET A 329 -5.05 -3.10 -12.35
C MET A 329 -4.15 -3.19 -13.57
N ALA A 330 -4.05 -2.10 -14.32
CA ALA A 330 -3.18 -1.99 -15.49
C ALA A 330 -2.36 -0.71 -15.44
N VAL A 331 -1.35 -0.69 -16.28
CA VAL A 331 -0.44 0.45 -16.43
C VAL A 331 -1.15 1.59 -17.16
N THR A 332 -1.10 2.80 -16.63
CA THR A 332 -1.50 4.01 -17.37
C THR A 332 -0.57 4.13 -18.60
N PRO A 333 -1.08 4.19 -19.84
CA PRO A 333 -0.26 4.03 -21.04
C PRO A 333 0.94 4.97 -21.15
N THR A 334 0.83 6.19 -20.63
CA THR A 334 1.90 7.19 -20.64
C THR A 334 3.08 6.83 -19.75
N TYR A 335 2.83 6.05 -18.68
CA TYR A 335 3.87 5.68 -17.70
C TYR A 335 5.04 4.91 -18.31
N TRP A 336 4.80 4.13 -19.36
CA TRP A 336 5.87 3.45 -20.09
C TRP A 336 6.93 4.44 -20.63
N TYR A 337 6.49 5.61 -21.06
CA TYR A 337 7.35 6.64 -21.67
C TYR A 337 7.93 7.64 -20.66
N ASP A 338 7.52 7.58 -19.41
CA ASP A 338 8.08 8.43 -18.37
C ASP A 338 9.48 7.98 -17.94
N PHE A 339 9.81 6.69 -18.09
CA PHE A 339 11.13 6.16 -17.78
C PHE A 339 12.18 6.66 -18.80
N ALA A 340 13.31 7.12 -18.28
CA ALA A 340 14.45 7.50 -19.11
C ALA A 340 15.02 6.29 -19.86
N ALA A 341 15.62 6.55 -21.01
CA ALA A 341 16.32 5.52 -21.78
C ALA A 341 17.43 4.89 -20.91
N GLY A 342 17.43 3.56 -20.82
CA GLY A 342 18.40 2.81 -20.03
C GLY A 342 18.04 2.65 -18.53
N ASP A 343 16.92 3.18 -18.06
CA ASP A 343 16.41 2.85 -16.72
C ASP A 343 15.85 1.42 -16.72
N LEU A 344 16.56 0.52 -16.04
CA LEU A 344 16.26 -0.92 -16.01
C LEU A 344 14.98 -1.24 -15.20
N ARG A 345 14.51 -0.30 -14.42
CA ARG A 345 13.30 -0.48 -13.60
C ARG A 345 12.04 -0.55 -14.44
N ARG A 346 12.01 0.06 -15.63
CA ARG A 346 10.83 0.05 -16.52
C ARG A 346 10.32 -1.36 -16.77
N ASP A 347 11.16 -2.24 -17.26
CA ASP A 347 10.76 -3.58 -17.69
C ASP A 347 10.49 -4.53 -16.51
N VAL A 348 11.02 -4.23 -15.33
CA VAL A 348 10.67 -4.89 -14.07
C VAL A 348 9.30 -4.43 -13.59
N THR A 349 9.07 -3.12 -13.56
CA THR A 349 7.85 -2.48 -13.05
C THR A 349 6.65 -2.72 -13.98
N ILE A 350 6.88 -2.71 -15.30
CA ILE A 350 5.86 -2.85 -16.34
C ILE A 350 6.10 -4.16 -17.11
N CYS A 351 5.09 -5.02 -17.17
CA CYS A 351 5.12 -6.20 -18.03
C CYS A 351 4.46 -5.90 -19.37
N ASN A 352 5.22 -6.11 -20.45
CA ASN A 352 4.77 -5.86 -21.82
C ASN A 352 4.17 -7.09 -22.52
N TYR A 353 3.85 -8.16 -21.76
CA TYR A 353 3.28 -9.38 -22.32
C TYR A 353 2.25 -10.02 -21.38
N GLY A 354 1.39 -10.85 -21.97
CA GLY A 354 0.56 -11.83 -21.28
C GLY A 354 0.94 -13.25 -21.67
N ILE A 355 0.51 -14.26 -20.91
CA ILE A 355 0.78 -15.66 -21.17
C ILE A 355 -0.52 -16.37 -21.56
N ASN A 356 -0.56 -16.95 -22.76
CA ASN A 356 -1.71 -17.63 -23.33
C ASN A 356 -1.80 -19.12 -22.93
N ALA A 357 -2.86 -19.78 -23.40
CA ALA A 357 -3.15 -21.18 -23.07
C ALA A 357 -2.04 -22.17 -23.48
N ASP A 358 -1.30 -21.87 -24.50
CA ASP A 358 -0.18 -22.65 -25.04
C ASP A 358 1.18 -22.24 -24.44
N ASN A 359 1.17 -21.52 -23.30
CA ASN A 359 2.34 -20.93 -22.66
C ASN A 359 3.08 -19.85 -23.51
N GLY A 360 2.46 -19.39 -24.59
CA GLY A 360 3.03 -18.33 -25.44
C GLY A 360 2.95 -16.97 -24.77
N ARG A 361 4.06 -16.22 -24.87
CA ARG A 361 4.13 -14.83 -24.44
C ARG A 361 3.73 -13.94 -25.60
N ASP A 362 2.56 -13.34 -25.51
CA ASP A 362 2.08 -12.38 -26.49
C ASP A 362 2.21 -10.97 -25.95
N MET A 363 2.81 -10.10 -26.78
CA MET A 363 3.06 -8.72 -26.39
C MET A 363 1.74 -7.95 -26.21
N ASN A 364 1.70 -7.13 -25.17
CA ASN A 364 0.60 -6.24 -24.85
C ASN A 364 0.65 -4.95 -25.72
N THR A 365 -0.52 -4.39 -25.98
CA THR A 365 -0.66 -3.03 -26.53
C THR A 365 -0.47 -1.97 -25.44
N TYR A 366 -0.47 -0.69 -25.80
CA TYR A 366 -0.31 0.39 -24.84
C TYR A 366 -1.32 0.38 -23.69
N SER A 367 -2.57 0.01 -23.97
CA SER A 367 -3.65 0.01 -22.97
C SER A 367 -3.79 -1.31 -22.21
N SER A 368 -2.95 -2.30 -22.50
CA SER A 368 -3.01 -3.63 -21.88
C SER A 368 -1.73 -4.06 -21.15
N ASN A 369 -0.74 -3.18 -21.04
CA ASN A 369 0.42 -3.42 -20.18
C ASN A 369 -0.03 -3.63 -18.73
N THR A 370 0.62 -4.57 -18.06
CA THR A 370 0.26 -5.00 -16.72
C THR A 370 1.39 -4.77 -15.72
N ILE A 371 1.09 -4.94 -14.43
CA ILE A 371 2.07 -4.76 -13.35
C ILE A 371 3.11 -5.88 -13.41
N GLY A 372 4.40 -5.50 -13.50
CA GLY A 372 5.50 -6.45 -13.62
C GLY A 372 6.11 -6.89 -12.30
N LYS A 373 5.98 -6.12 -11.22
CA LYS A 373 6.62 -6.40 -9.93
C LYS A 373 6.13 -7.69 -9.26
N PHE A 374 4.90 -8.10 -9.51
CA PHE A 374 4.26 -9.25 -8.85
C PHE A 374 3.88 -10.33 -9.87
N ARG A 375 4.82 -10.71 -10.72
CA ARG A 375 4.62 -11.69 -11.80
C ARG A 375 4.47 -13.10 -11.27
N VAL A 376 3.36 -13.75 -11.56
CA VAL A 376 3.13 -15.16 -11.19
C VAL A 376 4.11 -16.13 -11.84
N ASN A 377 4.72 -15.76 -12.96
CA ASN A 377 5.69 -16.61 -13.66
C ASN A 377 7.13 -16.49 -13.12
N TRP A 378 7.36 -15.71 -12.07
CA TRP A 378 8.65 -15.65 -11.37
C TRP A 378 8.71 -16.58 -10.15
N GLY A 379 7.56 -17.01 -9.65
CA GLY A 379 7.44 -17.89 -8.50
C GLY A 379 7.27 -19.36 -8.88
N PRO A 380 7.30 -20.26 -7.89
CA PRO A 380 6.91 -21.64 -8.08
C PRO A 380 5.44 -21.72 -8.46
N ASN A 381 5.07 -22.72 -9.29
CA ASN A 381 3.67 -23.02 -9.51
C ASN A 381 3.09 -23.70 -8.28
N THR A 382 2.24 -23.02 -7.55
CA THR A 382 1.54 -23.60 -6.39
C THR A 382 0.28 -24.36 -6.77
N GLY A 383 -0.09 -24.41 -8.03
CA GLY A 383 -0.97 -25.38 -8.72
C GLY A 383 -2.43 -25.48 -8.30
N THR A 384 -2.86 -25.02 -7.14
CA THR A 384 -4.14 -25.44 -6.57
C THR A 384 -5.17 -24.36 -6.31
N ALA A 385 -4.78 -23.10 -6.16
CA ALA A 385 -5.72 -22.01 -5.93
C ALA A 385 -5.69 -21.01 -7.08
N VAL A 386 -6.74 -20.95 -7.86
CA VAL A 386 -6.83 -20.19 -9.11
C VAL A 386 -6.61 -18.69 -8.93
N ASN A 387 -6.94 -18.14 -7.76
CA ASN A 387 -6.94 -16.69 -7.50
C ASN A 387 -6.08 -16.28 -6.30
N LYS A 388 -5.26 -17.18 -5.77
CA LYS A 388 -4.45 -16.95 -4.58
C LYS A 388 -3.00 -17.26 -4.91
N ARG A 389 -2.08 -16.49 -4.37
CA ARG A 389 -0.64 -16.64 -4.56
C ARG A 389 0.07 -16.31 -3.26
N ASP A 390 1.18 -16.97 -3.01
CA ASP A 390 2.08 -16.69 -1.89
C ASP A 390 3.09 -15.62 -2.34
N ILE A 391 2.63 -14.38 -2.40
CA ILE A 391 3.47 -13.24 -2.78
C ILE A 391 3.36 -12.19 -1.70
N ASP A 392 4.51 -11.84 -1.11
CA ASP A 392 4.60 -10.80 -0.10
C ASP A 392 4.42 -9.41 -0.71
N TRP A 393 3.78 -8.54 0.07
CA TRP A 393 3.62 -7.14 -0.31
C TRP A 393 4.63 -6.26 0.44
N PRO A 394 5.44 -5.45 -0.26
CA PRO A 394 6.39 -4.57 0.40
C PRO A 394 5.67 -3.35 1.01
N ILE A 395 5.67 -3.26 2.33
CA ILE A 395 5.16 -2.09 3.06
C ILE A 395 6.25 -1.03 3.17
N LEU A 396 7.48 -1.47 3.44
CA LEU A 396 8.64 -0.59 3.60
C LEU A 396 9.89 -1.26 3.06
N ARG A 397 10.65 -0.53 2.24
CA ARG A 397 11.95 -0.94 1.70
C ARG A 397 13.03 0.10 2.03
N TYR A 398 14.30 -0.30 2.01
CA TYR A 398 15.41 0.62 2.31
C TYR A 398 15.53 1.79 1.30
N SER A 399 15.14 1.57 0.04
CA SER A 399 15.03 2.67 -0.93
C SER A 399 14.07 3.78 -0.49
N ASP A 400 13.00 3.43 0.27
CA ASP A 400 12.10 4.44 0.83
C ASP A 400 12.75 5.24 1.97
N ILE A 401 13.58 4.60 2.80
CA ILE A 401 14.39 5.30 3.81
C ILE A 401 15.26 6.36 3.15
N LEU A 402 15.98 6.01 2.08
CA LEU A 402 16.85 6.93 1.36
C LEU A 402 16.10 8.11 0.76
N LEU A 403 14.96 7.84 0.10
CA LEU A 403 14.17 8.90 -0.55
C LEU A 403 13.39 9.76 0.46
N MET A 404 12.91 9.19 1.57
CA MET A 404 12.33 9.96 2.67
C MET A 404 13.37 10.84 3.37
N TYR A 405 14.61 10.34 3.54
CA TYR A 405 15.72 11.13 4.08
C TYR A 405 16.05 12.31 3.18
N ALA A 406 16.18 12.06 1.87
CA ALA A 406 16.44 13.11 0.90
C ALA A 406 15.36 14.20 0.90
N GLU A 407 14.09 13.79 0.94
CA GLU A 407 12.94 14.69 1.02
C GLU A 407 12.96 15.51 2.32
N ALA A 408 13.06 14.83 3.46
CA ALA A 408 13.04 15.46 4.77
C ALA A 408 14.14 16.52 4.94
N LEU A 409 15.35 16.25 4.45
CA LEU A 409 16.45 17.22 4.49
C LEU A 409 16.22 18.41 3.57
N ASN A 410 15.69 18.19 2.36
CA ASN A 410 15.36 19.28 1.43
C ASN A 410 14.30 20.22 2.01
N GLU A 411 13.24 19.64 2.59
CA GLU A 411 12.16 20.41 3.20
C GLU A 411 12.62 21.14 4.48
N TYR A 412 13.40 20.47 5.33
CA TYR A 412 13.89 21.05 6.59
C TYR A 412 14.84 22.23 6.37
N ASN A 413 15.73 22.12 5.36
CA ASN A 413 16.76 23.11 5.06
C ASN A 413 16.34 24.12 3.98
N ASN A 414 15.20 23.91 3.33
CA ASN A 414 14.78 24.65 2.14
C ASN A 414 15.84 24.65 1.01
N ALA A 415 16.64 23.60 0.95
CA ALA A 415 17.69 23.33 -0.05
C ALA A 415 18.20 21.90 0.11
N PRO A 416 18.65 21.21 -0.96
CA PRO A 416 19.25 19.90 -0.84
C PRO A 416 20.64 19.97 -0.20
N THR A 417 20.86 19.17 0.84
CA THR A 417 22.19 18.95 1.43
C THR A 417 23.00 17.95 0.59
N GLY A 418 24.31 17.84 0.83
CA GLY A 418 25.15 16.80 0.22
C GLY A 418 24.65 15.39 0.53
N GLU A 419 24.22 15.13 1.76
CA GLU A 419 23.66 13.85 2.19
C GLU A 419 22.32 13.55 1.50
N ALA A 420 21.44 14.55 1.34
CA ALA A 420 20.17 14.40 0.62
C ALA A 420 20.39 14.00 -0.84
N ARG A 421 21.36 14.67 -1.50
CA ARG A 421 21.72 14.35 -2.89
C ARG A 421 22.31 12.96 -3.02
N ALA A 422 23.23 12.58 -2.14
CA ALA A 422 23.84 11.25 -2.12
C ALA A 422 22.78 10.13 -1.94
N ALA A 423 21.79 10.34 -1.07
CA ALA A 423 20.71 9.38 -0.85
C ALA A 423 19.83 9.19 -2.10
N LEU A 424 19.43 10.28 -2.77
CA LEU A 424 18.71 10.24 -4.03
C LEU A 424 19.53 9.54 -5.13
N GLU A 425 20.80 9.90 -5.26
CA GLU A 425 21.69 9.37 -6.30
C GLU A 425 21.98 7.88 -6.14
N GLN A 426 22.02 7.34 -4.91
CA GLN A 426 22.13 5.91 -4.68
C GLN A 426 20.97 5.13 -5.32
N VAL A 427 19.73 5.57 -5.08
CA VAL A 427 18.54 4.91 -5.64
C VAL A 427 18.54 5.03 -7.17
N ARG A 428 18.82 6.22 -7.67
CA ARG A 428 18.85 6.49 -9.11
C ARG A 428 19.93 5.67 -9.82
N THR A 429 21.14 5.64 -9.29
CA THR A 429 22.27 4.86 -9.82
C THR A 429 21.92 3.37 -9.91
N ARG A 430 21.29 2.80 -8.88
CA ARG A 430 20.80 1.43 -8.92
C ARG A 430 19.79 1.21 -10.05
N GLY A 431 18.89 2.16 -10.32
CA GLY A 431 17.96 2.13 -11.45
C GLY A 431 18.64 1.98 -12.82
N PHE A 432 19.85 2.49 -12.97
CA PHE A 432 20.70 2.38 -14.16
C PHE A 432 21.78 1.29 -14.05
N GLY A 433 21.54 0.26 -13.22
CA GLY A 433 22.43 -0.89 -13.10
C GLY A 433 23.79 -0.58 -12.45
N GLY A 434 23.88 0.46 -11.64
CA GLY A 434 25.09 0.90 -10.97
C GLY A 434 25.91 1.95 -11.76
N ASP A 435 25.44 2.37 -12.93
CA ASP A 435 26.13 3.34 -13.79
C ASP A 435 25.73 4.79 -13.46
N ALA A 436 26.51 5.44 -12.59
CA ALA A 436 26.29 6.82 -12.18
C ALA A 436 26.41 7.85 -13.34
N SER A 437 27.02 7.50 -14.46
CA SER A 437 27.11 8.41 -15.61
C SER A 437 25.77 8.62 -16.33
N LYS A 438 24.80 7.74 -16.09
CA LYS A 438 23.48 7.73 -16.74
C LYS A 438 22.39 8.45 -15.95
N ILE A 439 22.63 8.81 -14.67
CA ILE A 439 21.58 9.39 -13.84
C ILE A 439 21.26 10.87 -14.15
N GLY A 440 22.08 11.51 -15.00
CA GLY A 440 21.95 12.94 -15.28
C GLY A 440 22.38 13.82 -14.11
N VAL A 441 22.13 15.12 -14.25
CA VAL A 441 22.51 16.09 -13.21
C VAL A 441 21.44 16.14 -12.12
N THR A 442 21.85 15.96 -10.86
CA THR A 442 20.98 16.13 -9.72
C THR A 442 20.82 17.64 -9.43
N PRO A 443 19.60 18.19 -9.41
CA PRO A 443 19.37 19.60 -9.13
C PRO A 443 19.93 20.04 -7.78
N SER A 444 20.41 21.29 -7.74
CA SER A 444 21.00 21.88 -6.52
C SER A 444 20.09 22.90 -5.83
N ASP A 445 18.98 23.27 -6.48
CA ASP A 445 17.97 24.15 -5.88
C ASP A 445 16.84 23.35 -5.24
N TYR A 446 16.12 23.99 -4.31
CA TYR A 446 15.03 23.35 -3.56
C TYR A 446 13.95 22.72 -4.46
N GLN A 447 13.43 23.50 -5.42
CA GLN A 447 12.29 23.05 -6.22
C GLN A 447 12.68 22.00 -7.25
N GLY A 448 13.84 22.16 -7.88
CA GLY A 448 14.39 21.17 -8.81
C GLY A 448 14.64 19.83 -8.11
N PHE A 449 15.23 19.87 -6.90
CA PHE A 449 15.49 18.67 -6.12
C PHE A 449 14.20 18.00 -5.62
N ARG A 450 13.21 18.79 -5.16
CA ARG A 450 11.88 18.29 -4.81
C ARG A 450 11.24 17.56 -5.99
N ASN A 451 11.29 18.12 -7.19
CA ASN A 451 10.76 17.49 -8.40
C ASN A 451 11.53 16.21 -8.76
N ALA A 452 12.85 16.19 -8.53
CA ALA A 452 13.66 14.99 -8.73
C ALA A 452 13.23 13.85 -7.79
N ILE A 453 12.95 14.14 -6.51
CA ILE A 453 12.42 13.15 -5.55
C ILE A 453 11.03 12.66 -5.97
N ILE A 454 10.12 13.56 -6.35
CA ILE A 454 8.76 13.22 -6.81
C ILE A 454 8.81 12.23 -8.00
N ASN A 455 9.72 12.46 -8.94
CA ASN A 455 9.92 11.59 -10.09
C ASN A 455 10.62 10.28 -9.71
N GLU A 456 11.66 10.34 -8.86
CA GLU A 456 12.38 9.14 -8.44
C GLU A 456 11.48 8.18 -7.69
N ARG A 457 10.63 8.69 -6.78
CA ARG A 457 9.65 7.88 -6.08
C ARG A 457 8.63 7.23 -7.03
N LYS A 458 8.23 7.91 -8.10
CA LYS A 458 7.37 7.36 -9.15
C LYS A 458 7.99 6.13 -9.81
N PHE A 459 9.27 6.17 -10.17
CA PHE A 459 9.95 5.07 -10.85
C PHE A 459 10.31 3.94 -9.89
N GLU A 460 10.70 4.28 -8.68
CA GLU A 460 11.13 3.32 -7.66
C GLU A 460 9.95 2.54 -7.07
N PHE A 461 8.86 3.22 -6.73
CA PHE A 461 7.72 2.62 -6.03
C PHE A 461 6.48 2.41 -6.91
N GLY A 462 6.62 2.46 -8.22
CA GLY A 462 5.53 2.19 -9.13
C GLY A 462 4.79 0.91 -8.75
N PHE A 463 3.47 1.00 -8.57
CA PHE A 463 2.55 -0.08 -8.15
C PHE A 463 2.75 -0.63 -6.73
N GLU A 464 3.49 0.03 -5.85
CA GLU A 464 3.57 -0.32 -4.42
C GLU A 464 2.57 0.46 -3.55
N SER A 465 1.56 1.06 -4.17
CA SER A 465 0.43 1.78 -3.54
C SER A 465 0.84 2.99 -2.69
N LEU A 466 1.95 3.64 -3.04
CA LEU A 466 2.40 4.88 -2.40
C LEU A 466 2.04 6.13 -3.21
N ARG A 467 1.96 6.02 -4.55
CA ARG A 467 1.88 7.17 -5.46
C ARG A 467 0.71 8.10 -5.18
N ARG A 468 -0.50 7.56 -5.00
CA ARG A 468 -1.71 8.36 -4.77
C ARG A 468 -1.55 9.25 -3.54
N THR A 469 -1.18 8.67 -2.42
CA THR A 469 -1.03 9.40 -1.16
C THR A 469 0.21 10.29 -1.11
N ASP A 470 1.26 9.97 -1.87
CA ASP A 470 2.39 10.88 -2.10
C ASP A 470 1.93 12.14 -2.87
N LEU A 471 1.14 11.99 -3.95
CA LEU A 471 0.58 13.12 -4.69
C LEU A 471 -0.36 13.98 -3.82
N GLU A 472 -1.13 13.35 -2.94
CA GLU A 472 -2.01 14.04 -1.98
C GLU A 472 -1.20 14.86 -0.96
N ARG A 473 -0.20 14.24 -0.30
CA ARG A 473 0.62 14.94 0.70
C ARG A 473 1.56 16.01 0.12
N TRP A 474 1.85 15.97 -1.17
CA TRP A 474 2.55 17.04 -1.89
C TRP A 474 1.60 18.12 -2.42
N GLY A 475 0.28 17.92 -2.33
CA GLY A 475 -0.75 18.84 -2.81
C GLY A 475 -0.83 18.97 -4.32
N ILE A 476 -0.44 17.94 -5.07
CA ILE A 476 -0.33 17.95 -6.54
C ILE A 476 -1.15 16.85 -7.24
N LEU A 477 -2.06 16.19 -6.53
CA LEU A 477 -2.86 15.10 -7.10
C LEU A 477 -3.65 15.57 -8.33
N TYR A 478 -4.44 16.63 -8.18
CA TYR A 478 -5.31 17.15 -9.23
C TYR A 478 -4.54 17.55 -10.49
N GLU A 479 -3.46 18.31 -10.31
CA GLU A 479 -2.60 18.81 -11.39
C GLU A 479 -1.92 17.66 -12.12
N THR A 480 -1.42 16.67 -11.38
CA THR A 480 -0.75 15.48 -11.95
C THR A 480 -1.72 14.66 -12.80
N LEU A 481 -2.92 14.38 -12.30
CA LEU A 481 -3.91 13.57 -13.02
C LEU A 481 -4.50 14.32 -14.23
N THR A 482 -4.70 15.63 -14.11
CA THR A 482 -5.12 16.49 -15.22
C THR A 482 -4.07 16.46 -16.34
N LYS A 483 -2.79 16.60 -15.97
CA LYS A 483 -1.68 16.51 -16.94
C LYS A 483 -1.58 15.12 -17.57
N THR A 484 -1.78 14.06 -16.78
CA THR A 484 -1.79 12.68 -17.28
C THR A 484 -2.88 12.49 -18.34
N LYS A 485 -4.08 13.02 -18.11
CA LYS A 485 -5.18 12.94 -19.09
C LYS A 485 -4.87 13.72 -20.37
N GLN A 486 -4.22 14.88 -20.25
CA GLN A 486 -3.71 15.62 -21.39
C GLN A 486 -2.66 14.83 -22.19
N ASN A 487 -1.69 14.22 -21.49
CA ASN A 487 -0.65 13.39 -22.11
C ASN A 487 -1.25 12.16 -22.83
N LEU A 488 -2.30 11.55 -22.27
CA LEU A 488 -3.02 10.45 -22.91
C LEU A 488 -3.69 10.87 -24.23
N ASN A 489 -4.24 12.09 -24.28
CA ASN A 489 -4.79 12.65 -25.54
C ASN A 489 -3.69 12.92 -26.57
N GLU A 490 -2.54 13.46 -26.16
CA GLU A 490 -1.37 13.63 -27.04
C GLU A 490 -0.87 12.28 -27.57
N MET A 491 -0.80 11.26 -26.70
CA MET A 491 -0.40 9.90 -27.07
C MET A 491 -1.40 9.26 -28.03
N ALA A 492 -2.70 9.40 -27.81
CA ALA A 492 -3.74 8.92 -28.71
C ALA A 492 -3.70 9.60 -30.08
N GLY A 493 -3.37 10.89 -30.12
CA GLY A 493 -3.19 11.68 -31.34
C GLY A 493 -1.82 11.50 -32.00
N VAL A 494 -0.87 10.84 -31.35
CA VAL A 494 0.55 10.78 -31.76
C VAL A 494 1.12 12.17 -32.00
N THR A 495 0.93 13.06 -31.04
CA THR A 495 1.34 14.49 -31.07
C THR A 495 2.22 14.81 -29.86
N GLY A 496 2.74 16.02 -29.79
CA GLY A 496 3.50 16.53 -28.66
C GLY A 496 4.69 15.64 -28.31
N ALA A 497 4.82 15.31 -27.03
CA ALA A 497 5.88 14.43 -26.53
C ALA A 497 5.79 13.00 -27.10
N TYR A 498 4.65 12.59 -27.62
CA TYR A 498 4.38 11.25 -28.15
C TYR A 498 4.38 11.17 -29.69
N ALA A 499 4.80 12.22 -30.39
CA ALA A 499 4.84 12.27 -31.87
C ALA A 499 5.74 11.17 -32.49
N ASN A 500 6.68 10.67 -31.70
CA ASN A 500 7.69 9.71 -32.15
C ASN A 500 7.56 8.30 -31.58
N ILE A 501 6.45 7.97 -30.92
CA ILE A 501 6.24 6.65 -30.36
C ILE A 501 5.98 5.58 -31.43
N ASP A 502 6.21 4.33 -31.08
CA ASP A 502 5.94 3.19 -31.95
C ASP A 502 4.44 3.05 -32.22
N ARG A 503 4.04 3.00 -33.49
CA ARG A 503 2.67 2.61 -33.87
C ARG A 503 2.55 1.11 -34.08
N TYR A 504 3.66 0.45 -34.38
CA TYR A 504 3.75 -0.99 -34.55
C TYR A 504 4.96 -1.51 -33.80
N ARG A 505 4.85 -2.72 -33.27
CA ARG A 505 5.95 -3.49 -32.71
C ARG A 505 6.02 -4.85 -33.36
N VAL A 506 7.21 -5.25 -33.75
CA VAL A 506 7.48 -6.53 -34.40
C VAL A 506 8.32 -7.36 -33.45
N TYR A 507 7.86 -8.54 -33.12
CA TYR A 507 8.52 -9.42 -32.16
C TYR A 507 8.38 -10.89 -32.54
N LYS A 508 9.22 -11.74 -31.97
CA LYS A 508 9.07 -13.20 -32.04
C LYS A 508 8.37 -13.69 -30.82
N ARG A 509 7.31 -14.46 -31.01
CA ARG A 509 6.60 -15.14 -29.94
C ARG A 509 7.50 -16.19 -29.33
N THR A 510 7.58 -16.25 -27.99
CA THR A 510 8.33 -17.25 -27.24
C THR A 510 7.39 -18.05 -26.38
N ILE A 511 7.72 -19.32 -26.13
CA ILE A 511 6.93 -20.22 -25.31
C ILE A 511 7.60 -20.34 -23.93
N ALA A 512 6.84 -20.22 -22.86
CA ALA A 512 7.31 -20.45 -21.50
C ALA A 512 7.51 -21.96 -21.28
N THR A 513 8.69 -22.33 -20.80
CA THR A 513 9.07 -23.75 -20.58
C THR A 513 9.42 -24.05 -19.12
N SER A 514 9.44 -23.04 -18.27
CA SER A 514 9.87 -23.13 -16.85
C SER A 514 8.87 -22.42 -15.95
N PHE A 515 8.69 -22.93 -14.73
CA PHE A 515 7.91 -22.30 -13.68
C PHE A 515 8.54 -21.02 -13.11
N GLN A 516 9.86 -20.88 -13.21
CA GLN A 516 10.58 -19.66 -12.85
C GLN A 516 11.11 -19.01 -14.12
N ASP A 517 10.29 -18.15 -14.72
CA ASP A 517 10.61 -17.53 -16.01
C ASP A 517 11.70 -16.48 -15.85
N ALA A 518 12.73 -16.58 -16.68
CA ALA A 518 13.80 -15.59 -16.74
C ALA A 518 13.44 -14.36 -17.59
N VAL A 519 12.36 -14.41 -18.39
CA VAL A 519 11.99 -13.33 -19.29
C VAL A 519 11.37 -12.18 -18.51
N VAL A 520 12.01 -11.02 -18.54
CA VAL A 520 11.52 -9.78 -17.92
C VAL A 520 10.63 -9.00 -18.88
N ALA A 521 11.02 -8.91 -20.15
CA ALA A 521 10.25 -8.28 -21.22
C ALA A 521 10.42 -9.05 -22.52
N VAL A 522 9.38 -9.07 -23.34
CA VAL A 522 9.47 -9.56 -24.72
C VAL A 522 10.20 -8.51 -25.56
N PRO A 523 11.33 -8.85 -26.19
CA PRO A 523 12.06 -7.92 -27.04
C PRO A 523 11.31 -7.65 -28.34
N TYR A 524 11.44 -6.45 -28.86
CA TYR A 524 10.75 -6.03 -30.11
C TYR A 524 11.54 -4.98 -30.87
N THR A 525 11.16 -4.80 -32.15
CA THR A 525 11.56 -3.65 -32.95
C THR A 525 10.34 -2.74 -33.18
N GLY A 526 10.49 -1.46 -32.83
CA GLY A 526 9.43 -0.46 -32.97
C GLY A 526 9.43 0.20 -34.34
N TYR A 527 8.24 0.47 -34.89
CA TYR A 527 8.05 1.17 -36.16
C TYR A 527 6.98 2.25 -36.03
N LYS A 528 7.23 3.42 -36.61
CA LYS A 528 6.25 4.52 -36.72
C LYS A 528 5.20 4.24 -37.80
N THR A 529 5.62 3.59 -38.89
CA THR A 529 4.78 3.22 -40.04
C THR A 529 5.19 1.85 -40.54
N LEU A 530 4.21 1.03 -40.95
CA LEU A 530 4.42 -0.22 -41.66
C LEU A 530 3.38 -0.31 -42.77
N THR A 531 3.81 -0.69 -43.96
CA THR A 531 2.87 -1.00 -45.05
C THR A 531 2.27 -2.39 -44.87
N PRO A 532 1.11 -2.69 -45.47
CA PRO A 532 0.55 -4.05 -45.47
C PRO A 532 1.52 -5.10 -46.06
N ALA A 533 2.30 -4.72 -47.05
CA ALA A 533 3.30 -5.59 -47.66
C ALA A 533 4.44 -5.92 -46.68
N ASP A 534 4.97 -4.90 -45.94
CA ASP A 534 6.00 -5.11 -44.93
C ASP A 534 5.48 -6.03 -43.83
N SER A 535 4.25 -5.76 -43.33
CA SER A 535 3.61 -6.58 -42.30
C SER A 535 3.46 -8.04 -42.75
N THR A 536 3.07 -8.27 -44.01
CA THR A 536 2.95 -9.61 -44.59
C THR A 536 4.29 -10.31 -44.67
N THR A 537 5.33 -9.60 -45.10
CA THR A 537 6.69 -10.12 -45.21
C THR A 537 7.27 -10.52 -43.87
N MET A 538 7.09 -9.67 -42.85
CA MET A 538 7.54 -9.94 -41.51
C MET A 538 6.80 -11.12 -40.86
N ALA A 539 5.47 -11.24 -41.08
CA ALA A 539 4.70 -12.38 -40.63
C ALA A 539 5.12 -13.70 -41.27
N LYS A 540 5.43 -13.70 -42.56
CA LYS A 540 5.97 -14.88 -43.27
C LYS A 540 7.34 -15.30 -42.71
N ALA A 541 8.12 -14.37 -42.17
CA ALA A 541 9.37 -14.65 -41.45
C ALA A 541 9.18 -15.13 -39.99
N GLY A 542 7.96 -15.45 -39.59
CA GLY A 542 7.63 -15.97 -38.25
C GLY A 542 7.60 -14.90 -37.15
N ASN A 543 7.47 -13.64 -37.52
CA ASN A 543 7.28 -12.56 -36.55
C ASN A 543 5.81 -12.25 -36.35
N VAL A 544 5.47 -11.72 -35.17
CA VAL A 544 4.19 -11.09 -34.91
C VAL A 544 4.29 -9.60 -35.12
N VAL A 545 3.39 -9.02 -35.89
CA VAL A 545 3.29 -7.58 -36.10
C VAL A 545 2.11 -7.08 -35.28
N LEU A 546 2.42 -6.35 -34.21
CA LEU A 546 1.41 -5.82 -33.30
C LEU A 546 1.19 -4.34 -33.56
N ARG A 547 -0.06 -3.94 -33.79
CA ARG A 547 -0.46 -2.53 -33.80
C ARG A 547 -0.67 -2.08 -32.36
N MET A 548 0.08 -1.07 -31.94
CA MET A 548 0.12 -0.63 -30.54
C MET A 548 -1.14 0.14 -30.09
N HIS A 549 -1.80 0.81 -31.02
CA HIS A 549 -3.07 1.49 -30.76
C HIS A 549 -4.23 0.52 -31.12
N ASN A 550 -4.88 -0.01 -30.12
CA ASN A 550 -6.03 -0.90 -30.27
C ASN A 550 -7.36 -0.12 -30.40
N ALA A 551 -8.46 -0.84 -30.54
CA ALA A 551 -9.80 -0.25 -30.68
C ALA A 551 -10.20 0.69 -29.51
N SER A 552 -9.58 0.57 -28.34
CA SER A 552 -9.83 1.46 -27.20
C SER A 552 -9.27 2.85 -27.41
N ILE A 553 -8.28 3.02 -28.30
CA ILE A 553 -7.60 4.28 -28.63
C ILE A 553 -7.93 4.74 -30.05
N LEU A 554 -8.50 3.87 -30.87
CA LEU A 554 -8.93 4.19 -32.25
C LEU A 554 -10.44 4.49 -32.28
N ASN A 555 -10.80 5.39 -33.20
CA ASN A 555 -12.23 5.56 -33.54
C ASN A 555 -12.76 4.42 -34.43
N SER A 556 -14.03 4.46 -34.77
CA SER A 556 -14.68 3.48 -35.66
C SER A 556 -14.07 3.39 -37.05
N GLN A 557 -13.38 4.43 -37.51
CA GLN A 557 -12.66 4.48 -38.79
C GLN A 557 -11.24 3.92 -38.70
N GLY A 558 -10.79 3.46 -37.52
CA GLY A 558 -9.45 2.92 -37.29
C GLY A 558 -8.35 3.99 -37.23
N THR A 559 -8.72 5.25 -37.06
CA THR A 559 -7.78 6.36 -36.85
C THR A 559 -7.64 6.66 -35.36
N LEU A 560 -6.53 7.30 -34.95
CA LEU A 560 -6.29 7.71 -33.57
C LEU A 560 -7.36 8.72 -33.16
N ALA A 561 -7.99 8.50 -31.99
CA ALA A 561 -9.10 9.29 -31.51
C ALA A 561 -8.80 9.82 -30.11
N PRO A 562 -8.30 11.04 -29.97
CA PRO A 562 -8.25 11.71 -28.67
C PRO A 562 -9.64 11.71 -27.98
N ASN A 563 -9.64 11.70 -26.64
CA ASN A 563 -10.86 11.66 -25.82
C ASN A 563 -11.75 10.40 -26.07
N ASN A 564 -11.17 9.28 -26.47
CA ASN A 564 -11.89 8.02 -26.57
C ASN A 564 -12.41 7.51 -25.21
N ALA A 565 -13.16 6.40 -25.22
CA ALA A 565 -13.80 5.85 -24.02
C ALA A 565 -12.81 5.54 -22.87
N LEU A 566 -11.58 5.09 -23.16
CA LEU A 566 -10.56 4.87 -22.14
C LEU A 566 -10.20 6.19 -21.46
N ILE A 567 -9.85 7.22 -22.24
CA ILE A 567 -9.39 8.52 -21.74
C ILE A 567 -10.54 9.26 -21.03
N SER A 568 -11.75 9.23 -21.60
CA SER A 568 -12.91 9.90 -20.98
C SER A 568 -13.30 9.28 -19.64
N ASN A 569 -13.14 7.96 -19.47
CA ASN A 569 -13.44 7.28 -18.23
C ASN A 569 -12.36 7.43 -17.16
N LEU A 570 -11.09 7.62 -17.55
CA LEU A 570 -10.02 7.83 -16.57
C LEU A 570 -10.25 9.12 -15.79
N PHE A 571 -10.18 8.98 -14.46
CA PHE A 571 -10.35 10.10 -13.52
C PHE A 571 -11.64 10.90 -13.76
N ARG A 572 -12.74 10.23 -14.19
CA ARG A 572 -14.00 10.90 -14.57
C ARG A 572 -14.69 11.64 -13.42
N GLY A 573 -14.41 11.26 -12.18
CA GLY A 573 -14.92 11.92 -10.97
C GLY A 573 -13.92 12.87 -10.33
N LEU A 574 -12.78 13.16 -10.98
CA LEU A 574 -11.76 14.04 -10.43
C LEU A 574 -12.29 15.47 -10.24
N GLU A 575 -12.34 15.90 -8.99
CA GLU A 575 -12.77 17.22 -8.57
C GLU A 575 -11.82 17.72 -7.47
N ARG A 576 -11.19 18.87 -7.70
CA ARG A 576 -10.23 19.45 -6.75
C ARG A 576 -10.91 19.80 -5.43
N GLU A 577 -10.18 19.58 -4.34
CA GLU A 577 -10.67 19.86 -2.98
C GLU A 577 -11.93 19.06 -2.61
N LYS A 578 -12.04 17.85 -3.14
CA LYS A 578 -13.13 16.93 -2.80
C LYS A 578 -12.64 15.49 -2.74
N VAL A 579 -11.93 15.03 -3.77
CA VAL A 579 -11.65 13.61 -3.99
C VAL A 579 -10.32 13.16 -3.41
N GLU A 580 -9.56 14.04 -2.79
CA GLU A 580 -8.29 13.72 -2.12
C GLU A 580 -8.49 12.79 -0.92
N ILE A 581 -9.69 12.78 -0.34
CA ILE A 581 -10.09 11.80 0.67
C ILE A 581 -11.48 11.25 0.37
N LEU A 582 -11.77 10.07 0.88
CA LEU A 582 -13.07 9.44 0.71
C LEU A 582 -14.07 9.92 1.77
N PRO A 583 -15.37 9.98 1.44
CA PRO A 583 -16.41 10.18 2.44
C PRO A 583 -16.48 8.96 3.37
N ILE A 584 -16.92 9.13 4.61
CA ILE A 584 -17.27 7.99 5.47
C ILE A 584 -18.56 7.36 4.94
N ALA A 585 -18.60 6.04 4.89
CA ALA A 585 -19.77 5.31 4.41
C ALA A 585 -21.01 5.62 5.25
N THR A 586 -22.15 5.78 4.60
CA THR A 586 -23.45 6.01 5.27
C THR A 586 -23.72 4.95 6.35
N SER A 587 -23.46 3.68 6.04
CA SER A 587 -23.63 2.57 6.98
C SER A 587 -22.79 2.69 8.26
N ILE A 588 -21.66 3.38 8.22
CA ILE A 588 -20.82 3.67 9.39
C ILE A 588 -21.41 4.84 10.21
N ILE A 589 -21.85 5.90 9.52
CA ILE A 589 -22.46 7.07 10.18
C ILE A 589 -23.75 6.68 10.89
N ASP A 590 -24.57 5.84 10.27
CA ASP A 590 -25.87 5.41 10.81
C ASP A 590 -25.74 4.65 12.15
N VAL A 591 -24.66 3.89 12.32
CA VAL A 591 -24.42 3.12 13.55
C VAL A 591 -23.54 3.86 14.57
N ASN A 592 -22.99 5.02 14.23
CA ASN A 592 -22.19 5.84 15.12
C ASN A 592 -22.80 7.24 15.28
N PRO A 593 -23.66 7.47 16.31
CA PRO A 593 -24.28 8.76 16.55
C PRO A 593 -23.30 9.94 16.66
N GLY A 594 -22.08 9.71 17.10
CA GLY A 594 -21.03 10.73 17.19
C GLY A 594 -20.55 11.26 15.84
N LEU A 595 -20.78 10.53 14.75
CA LEU A 595 -20.45 10.95 13.39
C LEU A 595 -21.62 11.62 12.66
N LYS A 596 -22.81 11.66 13.27
CA LYS A 596 -23.99 12.27 12.65
C LYS A 596 -23.74 13.75 12.35
N GLY A 597 -23.93 14.17 11.10
CA GLY A 597 -23.64 15.52 10.65
C GLY A 597 -22.16 15.83 10.41
N GLN A 598 -21.28 14.85 10.54
CA GLN A 598 -19.84 15.03 10.40
C GLN A 598 -19.28 14.41 9.09
N GLN A 599 -20.09 14.33 8.05
CA GLN A 599 -19.62 13.93 6.72
C GLN A 599 -18.67 14.96 6.14
N HIS A 600 -17.85 14.55 5.19
CA HIS A 600 -17.05 15.46 4.37
C HIS A 600 -17.98 16.49 3.70
N PRO A 601 -17.73 17.81 3.85
CA PRO A 601 -18.71 18.84 3.48
C PRO A 601 -19.14 18.91 2.01
N LYS A 602 -18.38 18.27 1.10
CA LYS A 602 -18.71 18.23 -0.33
C LYS A 602 -19.42 16.93 -0.77
N TYR A 603 -19.85 16.06 0.21
CA TYR A 603 -20.61 14.82 -0.06
C TYR A 603 -21.99 14.77 0.63
#